data_ab5b196a5c4f2bee2e62125aa1956efe
#
_entry.id   ab5b196a5c4f2bee2e62125aa1956efe
#
_cell.length_a   1.000
_cell.length_b   1.000
_cell.length_c   1.000
_cell.angle_alpha   90.00
_cell.angle_beta   90.00
_cell.angle_gamma   90.00
#
_symmetry.space_group_name_H-M   'P 1'
#
loop_
_entity.id
_entity.type
_entity.pdbx_description
1 polymer ?
#
loop_
_entity_poly.entity_id
_entity_poly.type
_entity_poly.pdbx_seq_one_letter_code
_entity_poly.pdbx_strand_id
1 'polypeptide(L)'
;MNFLINLDSMNIFKSTLIAAGAVAMLASCGSTSAPIVSTPIENIDTIPVKVAPLTEAQFKNWPHADLITDTIPGMSVNKAYTEIIKNRKGETVIVGVIDSGIDIEHEDLKNVLWTNEDEIPNNRKDDDNNGYVDDIHGWNFLGDVVGENMEYVRYIKKLGPKFEGKTEASISAADRADFVLYKKAKAEFETEYQQALSGKTQYEQILAQVKPAHAAISEKLGKEDYSAEELAAISNPTPTEEQQIGMLTQMLTFGDSVPEVIKELKGGIDYFSGRLETHFNLEKDFRAVLGDDPDDITDTNYGNNDVDGPDPKKEDAKHGTHVAGIIAAQRNNGIGMNGVANNVEIMVVRAVPDGDEYDKDIALAIRYAVDNGAKVINTSFGKYYSPHPEWVWDAIKYAAENDVLIVNAAGNEGFNLDGIQVYPNDQTTDNPTEVADSFITIGALNYSYGSDLVANFSNYGNANVDAFGPGVKIWSTTPLNSYEYLQGTSMAAPAVSGVAAMIRSYYPSLSAKQVKEILMNSGLASKTPVVLGGDPSTTDNFSNISKSGKMVNLYNALIMADKMSR
;
A
#
# COMPACT_ATOMS: atom_id res chain seq x y z
N MET A 1 74.48 11.29 -48.95
CA MET A 1 74.29 12.34 -47.97
C MET A 1 73.20 11.87 -47.04
N ASN A 2 73.58 11.36 -45.86
CA ASN A 2 72.75 10.64 -44.89
C ASN A 2 71.92 11.59 -44.09
N PHE A 3 70.59 11.32 -43.97
CA PHE A 3 69.80 11.89 -42.94
C PHE A 3 69.39 10.79 -41.94
N LEU A 4 70.05 10.75 -40.81
CA LEU A 4 69.66 10.00 -39.62
C LEU A 4 68.61 10.83 -38.92
N ILE A 5 67.34 10.38 -38.91
CA ILE A 5 66.27 10.95 -38.11
C ILE A 5 66.33 10.26 -36.72
N ASN A 6 66.47 11.10 -35.72
CA ASN A 6 66.68 10.77 -34.32
C ASN A 6 65.46 10.05 -33.71
N LEU A 7 65.57 8.80 -33.31
CA LEU A 7 64.52 7.96 -32.74
C LEU A 7 64.18 8.30 -31.28
N ASP A 8 64.93 9.18 -30.63
CA ASP A 8 64.74 9.47 -29.19
C ASP A 8 63.57 10.42 -28.87
N SER A 9 63.12 11.23 -29.85
CA SER A 9 62.00 12.17 -29.63
C SER A 9 60.60 11.49 -29.70
N MET A 10 60.50 10.30 -30.29
CA MET A 10 59.20 9.56 -30.39
C MET A 10 58.84 8.81 -29.11
N ASN A 11 59.80 8.44 -28.27
CA ASN A 11 59.54 7.70 -27.03
C ASN A 11 59.07 8.61 -25.87
N ILE A 12 59.43 9.88 -25.88
CA ILE A 12 58.99 10.82 -24.87
C ILE A 12 57.51 11.25 -25.09
N PHE A 13 57.08 11.32 -26.36
CA PHE A 13 55.67 11.61 -26.67
C PHE A 13 54.71 10.46 -26.36
N LYS A 14 55.16 9.19 -26.51
CA LYS A 14 54.32 8.02 -26.16
C LYS A 14 54.15 7.83 -24.64
N SER A 15 55.21 8.13 -23.87
CA SER A 15 55.13 8.04 -22.39
C SER A 15 54.30 9.17 -21.79
N THR A 16 54.26 10.36 -22.37
CA THR A 16 53.45 11.49 -21.90
C THR A 16 51.96 11.29 -22.24
N LEU A 17 51.61 10.66 -23.36
CA LEU A 17 50.23 10.33 -23.71
C LEU A 17 49.65 9.19 -22.84
N ILE A 18 50.47 8.22 -22.46
CA ILE A 18 50.02 7.14 -21.55
C ILE A 18 49.86 7.67 -20.12
N ALA A 19 50.69 8.58 -19.65
CA ALA A 19 50.54 9.22 -18.34
C ALA A 19 49.35 10.18 -18.29
N ALA A 20 49.03 10.90 -19.36
CA ALA A 20 47.82 11.74 -19.44
C ALA A 20 46.55 10.92 -19.55
N GLY A 21 46.55 9.77 -20.21
CA GLY A 21 45.43 8.83 -20.27
C GLY A 21 45.17 8.11 -18.94
N ALA A 22 46.20 7.75 -18.17
CA ALA A 22 46.08 7.15 -16.86
C ALA A 22 45.58 8.14 -15.78
N VAL A 23 45.93 9.41 -15.86
CA VAL A 23 45.42 10.48 -14.97
C VAL A 23 43.97 10.83 -15.30
N ALA A 24 43.56 10.76 -16.58
CA ALA A 24 42.15 10.97 -16.95
C ALA A 24 41.24 9.81 -16.52
N MET A 25 41.73 8.57 -16.41
CA MET A 25 40.97 7.43 -15.88
C MET A 25 40.88 7.41 -14.34
N LEU A 26 41.79 8.10 -13.64
CA LEU A 26 41.72 8.23 -12.18
C LEU A 26 40.85 9.43 -11.72
N ALA A 27 40.44 10.33 -12.63
CA ALA A 27 39.54 11.43 -12.35
C ALA A 27 38.04 11.06 -12.54
N SER A 28 37.74 9.80 -12.89
CA SER A 28 36.37 9.26 -13.01
C SER A 28 35.93 8.49 -11.76
N CYS A 29 36.53 8.75 -10.60
CA CYS A 29 36.04 8.21 -9.34
C CYS A 29 35.25 9.26 -8.58
N GLY A 30 33.94 9.14 -8.63
CA GLY A 30 33.00 9.53 -7.58
C GLY A 30 33.02 11.00 -7.18
N SER A 31 32.11 11.79 -7.71
CA SER A 31 31.66 12.99 -7.00
C SER A 31 31.00 12.53 -5.69
N THR A 32 31.79 12.32 -4.64
CA THR A 32 31.24 12.17 -3.30
C THR A 32 30.50 13.46 -2.99
N SER A 33 29.17 13.41 -2.98
CA SER A 33 28.36 14.54 -2.56
C SER A 33 28.84 15.00 -1.17
N ALA A 34 28.84 16.31 -0.93
CA ALA A 34 29.26 16.86 0.36
C ALA A 34 28.48 16.19 1.50
N PRO A 35 29.12 15.91 2.64
CA PRO A 35 28.44 15.32 3.80
C PRO A 35 27.21 16.10 4.21
N ILE A 36 26.16 15.40 4.65
CA ILE A 36 25.01 16.06 5.27
C ILE A 36 25.45 16.57 6.65
N VAL A 37 25.30 17.89 6.87
CA VAL A 37 25.63 18.57 8.13
C VAL A 37 24.37 18.85 8.95
N SER A 38 23.34 18.04 8.80
CA SER A 38 22.06 18.18 9.52
C SER A 38 22.04 17.34 10.79
N THR A 39 21.33 17.82 11.81
CA THR A 39 21.13 17.10 13.07
C THR A 39 19.84 16.29 13.01
N PRO A 40 19.86 15.00 13.36
CA PRO A 40 18.65 14.21 13.44
C PRO A 40 17.62 14.78 14.42
N ILE A 41 16.34 14.56 14.14
CA ILE A 41 15.24 14.86 15.05
C ILE A 41 15.22 13.77 16.13
N GLU A 42 15.28 14.19 17.39
CA GLU A 42 15.28 13.31 18.57
C GLU A 42 14.42 13.93 19.69
N ASN A 43 14.10 13.13 20.74
CA ASN A 43 13.46 13.59 21.98
C ASN A 43 12.10 14.27 21.76
N ILE A 44 11.24 13.63 20.99
CA ILE A 44 9.92 14.17 20.59
C ILE A 44 8.86 14.15 21.71
N ASP A 45 9.07 13.43 22.80
CA ASP A 45 8.07 13.27 23.87
C ASP A 45 7.72 14.58 24.61
N THR A 46 8.48 15.66 24.39
CA THR A 46 8.24 16.98 24.98
C THR A 46 7.48 17.94 24.08
N ILE A 47 7.08 17.48 22.89
CA ILE A 47 6.41 18.31 21.91
C ILE A 47 4.96 18.54 22.31
N PRO A 48 4.47 19.79 22.29
CA PRO A 48 3.07 20.05 22.58
C PRO A 48 2.15 19.40 21.53
N VAL A 49 1.10 18.77 22.01
CA VAL A 49 0.04 18.22 21.13
C VAL A 49 -0.65 19.38 20.41
N LYS A 50 -0.93 19.21 19.11
CA LYS A 50 -1.68 20.19 18.34
C LYS A 50 -3.12 20.28 18.87
N VAL A 51 -3.53 21.48 19.28
CA VAL A 51 -4.84 21.72 19.86
C VAL A 51 -5.87 22.17 18.82
N ALA A 52 -5.42 22.87 17.77
CA ALA A 52 -6.30 23.35 16.70
C ALA A 52 -6.56 22.25 15.66
N PRO A 53 -7.78 22.14 15.11
CA PRO A 53 -8.06 21.26 13.99
C PRO A 53 -7.14 21.54 12.81
N LEU A 54 -6.84 20.51 12.02
CA LEU A 54 -6.09 20.67 10.77
C LEU A 54 -6.96 21.41 9.75
N THR A 55 -6.33 22.32 8.99
CA THR A 55 -6.95 22.89 7.80
C THR A 55 -6.96 21.85 6.67
N GLU A 56 -7.79 22.05 5.64
CA GLU A 56 -7.85 21.16 4.48
C GLU A 56 -6.47 20.99 3.81
N ALA A 57 -5.70 22.08 3.68
CA ALA A 57 -4.34 22.02 3.15
C ALA A 57 -3.38 21.20 4.03
N GLN A 58 -3.55 21.24 5.34
CA GLN A 58 -2.78 20.41 6.27
C GLN A 58 -3.21 18.95 6.17
N PHE A 59 -4.49 18.64 6.05
CA PHE A 59 -4.97 17.27 5.83
C PHE A 59 -4.40 16.68 4.54
N LYS A 60 -4.42 17.41 3.43
CA LYS A 60 -3.87 16.92 2.15
C LYS A 60 -2.36 16.64 2.19
N ASN A 61 -1.63 17.26 3.11
CA ASN A 61 -0.17 17.17 3.17
C ASN A 61 0.38 16.62 4.50
N TRP A 62 -0.47 16.14 5.40
CA TRP A 62 -0.01 15.74 6.72
C TRP A 62 1.07 14.63 6.72
N PRO A 63 1.08 13.65 5.79
CA PRO A 63 2.15 12.66 5.73
C PRO A 63 3.53 13.26 5.49
N HIS A 64 3.60 14.43 4.85
CA HIS A 64 4.84 15.13 4.52
C HIS A 64 5.28 16.14 5.59
N ALA A 65 4.44 16.39 6.60
CA ALA A 65 4.68 17.35 7.67
C ALA A 65 5.83 16.92 8.59
N ASP A 66 6.34 17.87 9.35
CA ASP A 66 7.37 17.65 10.36
C ASP A 66 6.78 17.79 11.77
N LEU A 67 7.01 16.82 12.63
CA LEU A 67 6.42 16.81 13.97
C LEU A 67 6.90 18.00 14.82
N ILE A 68 8.14 18.47 14.65
CA ILE A 68 8.70 19.56 15.45
C ILE A 68 8.15 20.92 15.04
N THR A 69 8.12 21.19 13.72
CA THR A 69 7.73 22.50 13.19
C THR A 69 6.24 22.65 12.98
N ASP A 70 5.57 21.54 12.56
CA ASP A 70 4.15 21.57 12.19
C ASP A 70 3.26 20.99 13.30
N THR A 71 3.85 20.31 14.30
CA THR A 71 3.15 19.57 15.36
C THR A 71 2.22 18.48 14.81
N ILE A 72 2.56 17.91 13.64
CA ILE A 72 1.82 16.85 12.94
C ILE A 72 2.78 15.67 12.75
N PRO A 73 2.38 14.42 13.12
CA PRO A 73 3.26 13.26 13.11
C PRO A 73 3.48 12.66 11.71
N GLY A 74 3.89 13.51 10.75
CA GLY A 74 4.30 13.10 9.41
C GLY A 74 5.75 12.64 9.36
N MET A 75 6.22 12.28 8.17
CA MET A 75 7.54 11.70 7.93
C MET A 75 8.63 12.75 7.64
N SER A 76 8.39 14.04 7.88
CA SER A 76 9.32 15.16 7.60
C SER A 76 9.81 15.21 6.14
N VAL A 77 8.96 14.82 5.20
CA VAL A 77 9.29 14.78 3.76
C VAL A 77 9.64 16.17 3.24
N ASN A 78 8.78 17.18 3.51
CA ASN A 78 9.02 18.55 3.07
C ASN A 78 10.33 19.13 3.62
N LYS A 79 10.65 18.83 4.87
CA LYS A 79 11.92 19.22 5.51
C LYS A 79 13.11 18.56 4.82
N ALA A 80 13.01 17.26 4.50
CA ALA A 80 14.06 16.54 3.79
C ALA A 80 14.35 17.14 2.41
N TYR A 81 13.32 17.47 1.64
CA TYR A 81 13.48 18.14 0.34
C TYR A 81 14.11 19.53 0.48
N THR A 82 13.68 20.29 1.47
CA THR A 82 14.15 21.68 1.66
C THR A 82 15.57 21.76 2.20
N GLU A 83 15.95 20.91 3.13
CA GLU A 83 17.20 21.03 3.86
C GLU A 83 18.31 20.07 3.37
N ILE A 84 17.94 18.87 2.89
CA ILE A 84 18.91 17.83 2.52
C ILE A 84 19.00 17.65 1.00
N ILE A 85 17.87 17.38 0.35
CA ILE A 85 17.83 17.02 -1.08
C ILE A 85 18.20 18.23 -1.94
N LYS A 86 17.49 19.34 -1.80
CA LYS A 86 17.77 20.58 -2.54
C LYS A 86 17.95 20.33 -4.04
N ASN A 87 19.18 20.55 -4.54
CA ASN A 87 19.58 20.37 -5.93
C ASN A 87 20.37 19.06 -6.18
N ARG A 88 20.40 18.15 -5.20
CA ARG A 88 21.03 16.84 -5.38
C ARG A 88 20.26 16.06 -6.44
N LYS A 89 20.98 15.28 -7.23
CA LYS A 89 20.40 14.34 -8.18
C LYS A 89 20.49 12.95 -7.59
N GLY A 90 19.39 12.24 -7.59
CA GLY A 90 19.33 10.81 -7.33
C GLY A 90 19.38 10.01 -8.63
N GLU A 91 19.57 8.71 -8.51
CA GLU A 91 19.36 7.75 -9.60
C GLU A 91 17.88 7.34 -9.64
N THR A 92 17.37 6.99 -10.81
CA THR A 92 16.01 6.47 -10.94
C THR A 92 15.92 5.10 -10.26
N VAL A 93 14.86 4.89 -9.49
CA VAL A 93 14.58 3.64 -8.78
C VAL A 93 13.24 3.08 -9.26
N ILE A 94 13.22 1.84 -9.70
CA ILE A 94 11.98 1.15 -10.04
C ILE A 94 11.32 0.65 -8.76
N VAL A 95 10.05 1.01 -8.56
CA VAL A 95 9.21 0.52 -7.48
C VAL A 95 8.11 -0.34 -8.06
N GLY A 96 8.14 -1.64 -7.77
CA GLY A 96 7.05 -2.56 -8.13
C GLY A 96 5.87 -2.35 -7.19
N VAL A 97 4.70 -2.03 -7.73
CA VAL A 97 3.44 -1.93 -6.98
C VAL A 97 2.60 -3.16 -7.32
N ILE A 98 2.62 -4.15 -6.42
CA ILE A 98 1.77 -5.33 -6.51
C ILE A 98 0.44 -4.97 -5.83
N ASP A 99 -0.62 -4.80 -6.64
CA ASP A 99 -1.89 -4.28 -6.15
C ASP A 99 -3.05 -4.63 -7.11
N SER A 100 -4.16 -3.92 -7.05
CA SER A 100 -5.36 -4.15 -7.85
C SER A 100 -5.30 -3.61 -9.29
N GLY A 101 -4.17 -3.01 -9.70
CA GLY A 101 -3.99 -2.27 -10.96
C GLY A 101 -3.82 -0.78 -10.71
N ILE A 102 -3.39 -0.04 -11.75
CA ILE A 102 -3.15 1.42 -11.68
C ILE A 102 -3.68 2.07 -12.95
N ASP A 103 -4.42 3.17 -12.82
CA ASP A 103 -4.78 4.01 -13.96
C ASP A 103 -3.53 4.67 -14.56
N ILE A 104 -2.96 4.04 -15.59
CA ILE A 104 -1.73 4.49 -16.25
C ILE A 104 -1.88 5.79 -17.03
N GLU A 105 -3.11 6.23 -17.30
CA GLU A 105 -3.39 7.48 -17.97
C GLU A 105 -3.57 8.66 -17.02
N HIS A 106 -3.58 8.40 -15.69
CA HIS A 106 -3.78 9.43 -14.68
C HIS A 106 -2.76 10.56 -14.80
N GLU A 107 -3.26 11.82 -14.84
CA GLU A 107 -2.46 13.03 -15.14
C GLU A 107 -1.24 13.22 -14.22
N ASP A 108 -1.33 12.75 -12.97
CA ASP A 108 -0.29 12.88 -11.95
C ASP A 108 0.64 11.64 -11.86
N LEU A 109 0.35 10.55 -12.62
CA LEU A 109 1.11 9.30 -12.61
C LEU A 109 1.80 8.96 -13.94
N LYS A 110 1.19 9.30 -15.07
CA LYS A 110 1.66 8.89 -16.41
C LYS A 110 3.13 9.19 -16.74
N ASN A 111 3.73 10.18 -16.08
CA ASN A 111 5.13 10.56 -16.31
C ASN A 111 6.10 9.90 -15.31
N VAL A 112 5.59 9.05 -14.42
CA VAL A 112 6.37 8.32 -13.43
C VAL A 112 6.15 6.82 -13.53
N LEU A 113 5.59 6.35 -14.63
CA LEU A 113 5.44 4.94 -14.92
C LEU A 113 6.74 4.35 -15.46
N TRP A 114 7.07 3.14 -15.01
CA TRP A 114 8.09 2.34 -15.62
C TRP A 114 7.69 1.91 -17.03
N THR A 115 8.67 1.82 -17.91
CA THR A 115 8.47 1.32 -19.26
C THR A 115 9.50 0.22 -19.53
N ASN A 116 9.04 -0.94 -19.97
CA ASN A 116 9.90 -1.98 -20.50
C ASN A 116 10.41 -1.54 -21.87
N GLU A 117 11.66 -1.05 -21.93
CA GLU A 117 12.26 -0.55 -23.17
C GLU A 117 12.68 -1.67 -24.14
N ASP A 118 12.71 -2.91 -23.66
CA ASP A 118 13.04 -4.09 -24.49
C ASP A 118 11.80 -4.65 -25.23
N GLU A 119 10.59 -4.15 -24.92
CA GLU A 119 9.34 -4.47 -25.59
C GLU A 119 8.96 -3.47 -26.70
N ILE A 120 8.38 -3.95 -27.79
CA ILE A 120 7.82 -3.13 -28.88
C ILE A 120 6.32 -3.05 -28.72
N PRO A 121 5.75 -1.90 -28.31
CA PRO A 121 4.34 -1.80 -27.96
C PRO A 121 3.37 -2.30 -29.02
N ASN A 122 2.35 -3.07 -28.61
CA ASN A 122 1.22 -3.54 -29.42
C ASN A 122 1.59 -4.46 -30.60
N ASN A 123 2.72 -5.14 -30.55
CA ASN A 123 3.13 -6.07 -31.61
C ASN A 123 2.67 -7.53 -31.36
N ARG A 124 2.12 -7.82 -30.17
CA ARG A 124 1.66 -9.13 -29.69
C ARG A 124 2.77 -10.19 -29.64
N LYS A 125 3.95 -9.77 -29.29
CA LYS A 125 5.09 -10.65 -29.08
C LYS A 125 5.72 -10.29 -27.74
N ASP A 126 6.35 -11.27 -27.17
CA ASP A 126 7.30 -11.16 -26.09
C ASP A 126 8.68 -10.94 -26.74
N ASP A 127 9.10 -9.67 -26.86
CA ASP A 127 10.32 -9.30 -27.59
C ASP A 127 11.58 -9.52 -26.75
N ASP A 128 11.50 -9.45 -25.44
CA ASP A 128 12.60 -9.69 -24.50
C ASP A 128 12.69 -11.15 -24.03
N ASN A 129 11.70 -11.98 -24.36
CA ASN A 129 11.57 -13.39 -24.00
C ASN A 129 11.52 -13.65 -22.49
N ASN A 130 10.87 -12.76 -21.75
CA ASN A 130 10.65 -12.89 -20.31
C ASN A 130 9.40 -13.74 -19.97
N GLY A 131 8.57 -14.09 -20.95
CA GLY A 131 7.34 -14.86 -20.81
C GLY A 131 6.07 -14.02 -20.77
N TYR A 132 6.16 -12.69 -20.90
CA TYR A 132 5.06 -11.73 -20.78
C TYR A 132 4.96 -10.87 -22.05
N VAL A 133 3.86 -11.00 -22.78
CA VAL A 133 3.68 -10.36 -24.10
C VAL A 133 3.28 -8.90 -23.96
N ASP A 134 4.01 -7.97 -24.60
CA ASP A 134 3.73 -6.53 -24.59
C ASP A 134 3.61 -5.95 -23.16
N ASP A 135 4.40 -6.37 -22.18
CA ASP A 135 4.35 -5.94 -20.78
C ASP A 135 4.98 -4.55 -20.53
N ILE A 136 4.54 -3.57 -21.32
CA ILE A 136 5.14 -2.22 -21.42
C ILE A 136 5.22 -1.49 -20.08
N HIS A 137 4.19 -1.58 -19.22
CA HIS A 137 4.17 -0.92 -17.92
C HIS A 137 4.11 -1.89 -16.75
N GLY A 138 4.16 -3.20 -17.04
CA GLY A 138 4.03 -4.28 -16.09
C GLY A 138 3.10 -5.38 -16.56
N TRP A 139 2.63 -6.22 -15.64
CA TRP A 139 1.81 -7.38 -15.97
C TRP A 139 0.56 -7.50 -15.09
N ASN A 140 -0.51 -8.00 -15.67
CA ASN A 140 -1.79 -8.30 -15.04
C ASN A 140 -1.97 -9.82 -14.90
N PHE A 141 -1.71 -10.37 -13.71
CA PHE A 141 -1.93 -11.78 -13.39
C PHE A 141 -3.42 -12.15 -13.23
N LEU A 142 -4.30 -11.18 -13.08
CA LEU A 142 -5.73 -11.42 -12.93
C LEU A 142 -6.48 -11.47 -14.27
N GLY A 143 -5.86 -11.04 -15.39
CA GLY A 143 -6.56 -10.90 -16.67
C GLY A 143 -7.86 -10.11 -16.50
N ASP A 144 -8.99 -10.71 -16.92
CA ASP A 144 -10.32 -10.09 -16.82
C ASP A 144 -11.03 -10.35 -15.47
N VAL A 145 -10.35 -10.94 -14.47
CA VAL A 145 -10.91 -11.15 -13.14
C VAL A 145 -10.87 -9.85 -12.34
N VAL A 146 -12.03 -9.44 -11.79
CA VAL A 146 -12.16 -8.29 -10.88
C VAL A 146 -12.45 -8.76 -9.46
N GLY A 147 -13.51 -9.54 -9.28
CA GLY A 147 -13.92 -10.06 -7.97
C GLY A 147 -13.52 -11.50 -7.76
N GLU A 148 -13.24 -11.88 -6.52
CA GLU A 148 -12.82 -13.23 -6.15
C GLU A 148 -13.41 -13.66 -4.79
N ASN A 149 -13.38 -14.95 -4.50
CA ASN A 149 -13.75 -15.48 -3.19
C ASN A 149 -12.69 -15.12 -2.13
N MET A 150 -13.14 -14.99 -0.89
CA MET A 150 -12.24 -15.07 0.26
C MET A 150 -11.63 -16.50 0.36
N GLU A 151 -10.40 -16.61 0.84
CA GLU A 151 -9.69 -17.90 0.87
C GLU A 151 -10.42 -18.98 1.67
N TYR A 152 -11.08 -18.62 2.78
CA TYR A 152 -11.88 -19.57 3.52
C TYR A 152 -13.09 -20.11 2.73
N VAL A 153 -13.62 -19.34 1.77
CA VAL A 153 -14.68 -19.80 0.85
C VAL A 153 -14.11 -20.81 -0.14
N ARG A 154 -12.91 -20.56 -0.68
CA ARG A 154 -12.18 -21.52 -1.53
C ARG A 154 -11.91 -22.84 -0.80
N TYR A 155 -11.52 -22.78 0.49
CA TYR A 155 -11.40 -23.98 1.33
C TYR A 155 -12.72 -24.73 1.51
N ILE A 156 -13.85 -24.03 1.71
CA ILE A 156 -15.17 -24.67 1.81
C ILE A 156 -15.51 -25.39 0.51
N LYS A 157 -15.28 -24.76 -0.64
CA LYS A 157 -15.52 -25.33 -1.98
C LYS A 157 -14.65 -26.57 -2.21
N LYS A 158 -13.37 -26.52 -1.86
CA LYS A 158 -12.38 -27.60 -2.05
C LYS A 158 -12.64 -28.79 -1.09
N LEU A 159 -12.91 -28.51 0.17
CA LEU A 159 -13.00 -29.52 1.23
C LEU A 159 -14.42 -29.97 1.53
N GLY A 160 -15.44 -29.17 1.18
CA GLY A 160 -16.87 -29.50 1.41
C GLY A 160 -17.31 -30.86 0.88
N PRO A 161 -17.00 -31.23 -0.37
CA PRO A 161 -17.35 -32.56 -0.92
C PRO A 161 -16.83 -33.72 -0.08
N LYS A 162 -15.72 -33.54 0.64
CA LYS A 162 -15.09 -34.55 1.49
C LYS A 162 -15.69 -34.58 2.90
N PHE A 163 -16.10 -33.44 3.46
CA PHE A 163 -16.36 -33.27 4.90
C PHE A 163 -17.79 -32.83 5.27
N GLU A 164 -18.60 -32.38 4.32
CA GLU A 164 -19.98 -31.94 4.62
C GLU A 164 -20.78 -33.08 5.32
N GLY A 165 -21.44 -32.72 6.42
CA GLY A 165 -22.22 -33.64 7.25
C GLY A 165 -21.41 -34.65 8.08
N LYS A 166 -20.08 -34.67 8.01
CA LYS A 166 -19.25 -35.58 8.82
C LYS A 166 -19.04 -35.05 10.25
N THR A 167 -18.86 -35.97 11.17
CA THR A 167 -18.52 -35.69 12.57
C THR A 167 -17.03 -36.00 12.82
N GLU A 168 -16.43 -35.39 13.82
CA GLU A 168 -15.01 -35.58 14.17
C GLU A 168 -14.66 -37.06 14.40
N ALA A 169 -15.58 -37.83 15.02
CA ALA A 169 -15.41 -39.26 15.27
C ALA A 169 -15.33 -40.11 13.99
N SER A 170 -15.81 -39.59 12.85
CA SER A 170 -15.78 -40.27 11.55
C SER A 170 -14.58 -39.96 10.69
N ILE A 171 -13.68 -39.05 11.17
CA ILE A 171 -12.54 -38.57 10.39
C ILE A 171 -11.29 -39.40 10.64
N SER A 172 -10.61 -39.81 9.56
CA SER A 172 -9.34 -40.50 9.63
C SER A 172 -8.24 -39.61 10.23
N ALA A 173 -7.20 -40.20 10.79
CA ALA A 173 -6.07 -39.43 11.34
C ALA A 173 -5.37 -38.59 10.26
N ALA A 174 -5.30 -39.07 9.01
CA ALA A 174 -4.72 -38.38 7.88
C ALA A 174 -5.52 -37.13 7.46
N ASP A 175 -6.84 -37.17 7.63
CA ASP A 175 -7.75 -36.09 7.19
C ASP A 175 -8.05 -35.07 8.30
N ARG A 176 -7.50 -35.27 9.49
CA ARG A 176 -7.88 -34.47 10.67
C ARG A 176 -7.53 -32.99 10.52
N ALA A 177 -6.36 -32.69 9.96
CA ALA A 177 -5.93 -31.30 9.74
C ALA A 177 -6.88 -30.57 8.77
N ASP A 178 -7.17 -31.19 7.62
CA ASP A 178 -8.10 -30.65 6.63
C ASP A 178 -9.52 -30.47 7.20
N PHE A 179 -9.97 -31.41 8.05
CA PHE A 179 -11.28 -31.29 8.68
C PHE A 179 -11.35 -30.12 9.66
N VAL A 180 -10.29 -29.90 10.44
CA VAL A 180 -10.20 -28.75 11.35
C VAL A 180 -10.21 -27.44 10.56
N LEU A 181 -9.44 -27.37 9.47
CA LEU A 181 -9.40 -26.23 8.57
C LEU A 181 -10.78 -25.96 7.93
N TYR A 182 -11.45 -27.00 7.42
CA TYR A 182 -12.81 -26.90 6.89
C TYR A 182 -13.81 -26.35 7.92
N LYS A 183 -13.74 -26.85 9.17
CA LYS A 183 -14.61 -26.37 10.25
C LYS A 183 -14.35 -24.91 10.60
N LYS A 184 -13.08 -24.51 10.66
CA LYS A 184 -12.69 -23.12 10.90
C LYS A 184 -13.21 -22.21 9.78
N ALA A 185 -12.93 -22.56 8.52
CA ALA A 185 -13.36 -21.83 7.34
C ALA A 185 -14.90 -21.66 7.29
N LYS A 186 -15.64 -22.74 7.60
CA LYS A 186 -17.11 -22.72 7.62
C LYS A 186 -17.66 -21.81 8.73
N ALA A 187 -17.08 -21.82 9.92
CA ALA A 187 -17.50 -20.96 11.02
C ALA A 187 -17.26 -19.48 10.71
N GLU A 188 -16.13 -19.17 10.08
CA GLU A 188 -15.80 -17.82 9.65
C GLU A 188 -16.74 -17.34 8.53
N PHE A 189 -16.96 -18.18 7.51
CA PHE A 189 -17.94 -17.90 6.46
C PHE A 189 -19.32 -17.57 7.03
N GLU A 190 -19.84 -18.41 7.95
CA GLU A 190 -21.15 -18.18 8.55
C GLU A 190 -21.23 -16.84 9.27
N THR A 191 -20.16 -16.45 9.99
CA THR A 191 -20.07 -15.18 10.71
C THR A 191 -20.04 -14.00 9.75
N GLU A 192 -19.10 -14.02 8.80
CA GLU A 192 -18.88 -12.90 7.87
C GLU A 192 -20.05 -12.73 6.89
N TYR A 193 -20.62 -13.82 6.39
CA TYR A 193 -21.81 -13.80 5.54
C TYR A 193 -23.01 -13.16 6.25
N GLN A 194 -23.25 -13.53 7.52
CA GLN A 194 -24.35 -12.94 8.31
C GLN A 194 -24.10 -11.46 8.62
N GLN A 195 -22.87 -11.06 8.86
CA GLN A 195 -22.50 -9.65 9.05
C GLN A 195 -22.76 -8.84 7.76
N ALA A 196 -22.33 -9.35 6.61
CA ALA A 196 -22.57 -8.70 5.33
C ALA A 196 -24.07 -8.57 5.00
N LEU A 197 -24.85 -9.64 5.22
CA LEU A 197 -26.29 -9.63 5.00
C LEU A 197 -27.00 -8.64 5.95
N SER A 198 -26.61 -8.61 7.22
CA SER A 198 -27.15 -7.66 8.21
C SER A 198 -26.78 -6.23 7.87
N GLY A 199 -25.52 -5.97 7.50
CA GLY A 199 -25.05 -4.66 7.07
C GLY A 199 -25.84 -4.14 5.86
N LYS A 200 -25.94 -4.94 4.80
CA LYS A 200 -26.76 -4.61 3.63
C LYS A 200 -28.19 -4.24 4.02
N THR A 201 -28.85 -5.12 4.80
CA THR A 201 -30.24 -4.91 5.24
C THR A 201 -30.39 -3.64 6.04
N GLN A 202 -29.45 -3.32 6.94
CA GLN A 202 -29.47 -2.10 7.73
C GLN A 202 -29.38 -0.85 6.84
N TYR A 203 -28.43 -0.81 5.91
CA TYR A 203 -28.27 0.32 4.97
C TYR A 203 -29.48 0.48 4.07
N GLU A 204 -30.07 -0.60 3.56
CA GLU A 204 -31.30 -0.59 2.76
C GLU A 204 -32.50 -0.03 3.57
N GLN A 205 -32.63 -0.42 4.84
CA GLN A 205 -33.70 0.06 5.72
C GLN A 205 -33.56 1.57 6.03
N ILE A 206 -32.32 2.04 6.28
CA ILE A 206 -32.07 3.47 6.52
C ILE A 206 -32.36 4.26 5.23
N LEU A 207 -31.86 3.82 4.09
CA LEU A 207 -32.07 4.47 2.79
C LEU A 207 -33.56 4.55 2.42
N ALA A 208 -34.32 3.46 2.69
CA ALA A 208 -35.77 3.40 2.43
C ALA A 208 -36.57 4.43 3.26
N GLN A 209 -36.03 4.88 4.40
CA GLN A 209 -36.65 5.93 5.23
C GLN A 209 -36.12 7.32 4.86
N VAL A 210 -34.82 7.47 4.69
CA VAL A 210 -34.16 8.76 4.44
C VAL A 210 -34.57 9.34 3.08
N LYS A 211 -34.57 8.54 2.02
CA LYS A 211 -34.85 9.01 0.66
C LYS A 211 -36.22 9.67 0.48
N PRO A 212 -37.36 9.08 0.94
CA PRO A 212 -38.66 9.73 0.83
C PRO A 212 -38.80 10.94 1.79
N ALA A 213 -38.19 10.90 2.98
CA ALA A 213 -38.17 12.02 3.89
C ALA A 213 -37.43 13.23 3.31
N HIS A 214 -36.24 12.98 2.73
CA HIS A 214 -35.47 14.00 2.02
C HIS A 214 -36.28 14.60 0.87
N ALA A 215 -36.92 13.79 0.03
CA ALA A 215 -37.74 14.28 -1.08
C ALA A 215 -38.88 15.21 -0.60
N ALA A 216 -39.59 14.82 0.43
CA ALA A 216 -40.70 15.62 0.98
C ALA A 216 -40.22 16.96 1.58
N ILE A 217 -39.13 16.95 2.33
CA ILE A 217 -38.59 18.16 2.97
C ILE A 217 -37.89 19.06 1.92
N SER A 218 -37.22 18.51 0.94
CA SER A 218 -36.61 19.26 -0.19
C SER A 218 -37.68 20.00 -1.00
N GLU A 219 -38.82 19.35 -1.29
CA GLU A 219 -39.95 19.98 -1.97
C GLU A 219 -40.47 21.14 -1.14
N LYS A 220 -40.63 20.95 0.18
CA LYS A 220 -41.14 21.99 1.10
C LYS A 220 -40.20 23.18 1.22
N LEU A 221 -38.89 22.96 1.26
CA LEU A 221 -37.87 24.00 1.33
C LEU A 221 -37.48 24.60 -0.03
N GLY A 222 -37.84 23.94 -1.13
CA GLY A 222 -37.48 24.33 -2.51
C GLY A 222 -36.00 24.18 -2.83
N LYS A 223 -35.27 23.30 -2.10
CA LYS A 223 -33.85 23.02 -2.29
C LYS A 223 -33.49 21.64 -1.74
N GLU A 224 -32.44 21.03 -2.31
CA GLU A 224 -31.96 19.70 -1.90
C GLU A 224 -30.93 19.75 -0.78
N ASP A 225 -30.15 20.84 -0.70
CA ASP A 225 -29.14 21.05 0.34
C ASP A 225 -29.66 22.03 1.39
N TYR A 226 -29.72 21.56 2.64
CA TYR A 226 -30.26 22.32 3.79
C TYR A 226 -29.54 21.92 5.09
N SER A 227 -29.44 22.88 6.02
CA SER A 227 -28.81 22.66 7.32
C SER A 227 -29.79 22.18 8.39
N ALA A 228 -29.24 21.71 9.52
CA ALA A 228 -30.04 21.35 10.70
C ALA A 228 -30.86 22.56 11.26
N GLU A 229 -30.30 23.78 11.17
CA GLU A 229 -31.00 25.01 11.58
C GLU A 229 -32.19 25.31 10.67
N GLU A 230 -32.06 25.07 9.37
CA GLU A 230 -33.14 25.26 8.42
C GLU A 230 -34.27 24.23 8.62
N LEU A 231 -33.90 22.98 8.95
CA LEU A 231 -34.86 21.96 9.36
C LEU A 231 -35.61 22.38 10.62
N ALA A 232 -34.92 22.89 11.63
CA ALA A 232 -35.49 23.37 12.87
C ALA A 232 -36.38 24.63 12.69
N ALA A 233 -36.16 25.42 11.63
CA ALA A 233 -36.94 26.62 11.31
C ALA A 233 -38.28 26.32 10.60
N ILE A 234 -38.58 25.08 10.24
CA ILE A 234 -39.83 24.68 9.58
C ILE A 234 -41.01 24.94 10.57
N SER A 235 -41.89 25.86 10.19
CA SER A 235 -43.03 26.28 11.04
C SER A 235 -44.19 25.31 10.94
N ASN A 236 -44.80 24.98 12.09
CA ASN A 236 -46.00 24.14 12.21
C ASN A 236 -45.89 22.80 11.43
N PRO A 237 -44.85 22.00 11.67
CA PRO A 237 -44.72 20.71 11.01
C PRO A 237 -45.85 19.77 11.45
N THR A 238 -46.30 18.94 10.53
CA THR A 238 -47.20 17.81 10.86
C THR A 238 -46.42 16.77 11.66
N PRO A 239 -47.11 15.85 12.38
CA PRO A 239 -46.40 14.77 13.11
C PRO A 239 -45.50 13.91 12.23
N THR A 240 -45.82 13.71 10.95
CA THR A 240 -44.98 13.00 9.97
C THR A 240 -43.74 13.83 9.63
N GLU A 241 -43.91 15.14 9.42
CA GLU A 241 -42.76 16.03 9.13
C GLU A 241 -41.86 16.17 10.35
N GLU A 242 -42.38 16.17 11.58
CA GLU A 242 -41.53 16.16 12.80
C GLU A 242 -40.62 14.92 12.85
N GLN A 243 -41.18 13.75 12.52
CA GLN A 243 -40.38 12.53 12.43
C GLN A 243 -39.31 12.59 11.32
N GLN A 244 -39.69 13.11 10.14
CA GLN A 244 -38.76 13.29 9.01
C GLN A 244 -37.65 14.29 9.36
N ILE A 245 -37.99 15.43 9.96
CA ILE A 245 -37.02 16.45 10.41
C ILE A 245 -36.05 15.83 11.43
N GLY A 246 -36.56 15.12 12.44
CA GLY A 246 -35.71 14.48 13.44
C GLY A 246 -34.72 13.50 12.82
N MET A 247 -35.21 12.66 11.91
CA MET A 247 -34.34 11.69 11.19
C MET A 247 -33.30 12.40 10.31
N LEU A 248 -33.71 13.39 9.51
CA LEU A 248 -32.79 14.12 8.63
C LEU A 248 -31.74 14.93 9.40
N THR A 249 -32.14 15.51 10.55
CA THR A 249 -31.21 16.18 11.48
C THR A 249 -30.17 15.19 12.02
N GLN A 250 -30.58 13.96 12.33
CA GLN A 250 -29.63 12.90 12.71
C GLN A 250 -28.71 12.51 11.54
N MET A 251 -29.23 12.42 10.32
CA MET A 251 -28.40 12.11 9.14
C MET A 251 -27.32 13.16 8.90
N LEU A 252 -27.61 14.44 9.12
CA LEU A 252 -26.63 15.53 9.00
C LEU A 252 -25.49 15.47 10.06
N THR A 253 -25.53 14.55 11.00
CA THR A 253 -24.38 14.28 11.88
C THR A 253 -23.36 13.32 11.25
N PHE A 254 -23.72 12.67 10.14
CA PHE A 254 -22.88 11.69 9.43
C PHE A 254 -22.27 12.22 8.13
N GLY A 255 -22.74 13.35 7.60
CA GLY A 255 -22.21 13.98 6.40
C GLY A 255 -22.59 15.45 6.31
N ASP A 256 -21.93 16.17 5.41
CA ASP A 256 -22.11 17.63 5.24
C ASP A 256 -23.49 17.99 4.64
N SER A 257 -24.13 17.03 3.94
CA SER A 257 -25.46 17.17 3.37
C SER A 257 -26.22 15.84 3.33
N VAL A 258 -27.57 15.90 3.29
CA VAL A 258 -28.40 14.69 3.15
C VAL A 258 -28.18 13.97 1.81
N PRO A 259 -28.02 14.64 0.65
CA PRO A 259 -27.63 13.99 -0.59
C PRO A 259 -26.32 13.20 -0.50
N GLU A 260 -25.31 13.71 0.21
CA GLU A 260 -24.05 13.02 0.47
C GLU A 260 -24.28 11.76 1.30
N VAL A 261 -25.01 11.85 2.41
CA VAL A 261 -25.39 10.69 3.24
C VAL A 261 -26.15 9.63 2.42
N ILE A 262 -27.06 10.04 1.52
CA ILE A 262 -27.75 9.13 0.60
C ILE A 262 -26.76 8.44 -0.35
N LYS A 263 -25.74 9.14 -0.83
CA LYS A 263 -24.69 8.57 -1.67
C LYS A 263 -23.87 7.53 -0.89
N GLU A 264 -23.48 7.85 0.34
CA GLU A 264 -22.75 6.94 1.22
C GLU A 264 -23.57 5.68 1.58
N LEU A 265 -24.88 5.85 1.89
CA LEU A 265 -25.76 4.71 2.15
C LEU A 265 -25.87 3.78 0.94
N LYS A 266 -25.94 4.31 -0.28
CA LYS A 266 -25.89 3.50 -1.51
C LYS A 266 -24.55 2.80 -1.67
N GLY A 267 -23.44 3.51 -1.47
CA GLY A 267 -22.10 2.92 -1.49
C GLY A 267 -21.97 1.77 -0.51
N GLY A 268 -22.53 1.90 0.71
CA GLY A 268 -22.58 0.79 1.68
C GLY A 268 -23.41 -0.40 1.20
N ILE A 269 -24.54 -0.17 0.54
CA ILE A 269 -25.36 -1.25 -0.04
C ILE A 269 -24.58 -1.96 -1.16
N ASP A 270 -23.94 -1.21 -2.04
CA ASP A 270 -23.16 -1.74 -3.16
C ASP A 270 -21.97 -2.56 -2.63
N TYR A 271 -21.25 -2.06 -1.62
CA TYR A 271 -20.17 -2.78 -0.94
C TYR A 271 -20.61 -4.14 -0.39
N PHE A 272 -21.68 -4.17 0.42
CA PHE A 272 -22.17 -5.45 0.97
C PHE A 272 -22.77 -6.36 -0.09
N SER A 273 -23.39 -5.80 -1.15
CA SER A 273 -23.89 -6.60 -2.27
C SER A 273 -22.75 -7.27 -3.03
N GLY A 274 -21.70 -6.50 -3.35
CA GLY A 274 -20.49 -7.03 -3.99
C GLY A 274 -19.89 -8.20 -3.19
N ARG A 275 -19.70 -8.01 -1.87
CA ARG A 275 -19.21 -9.10 -1.00
C ARG A 275 -20.09 -10.35 -1.04
N LEU A 276 -21.42 -10.19 -1.01
CA LEU A 276 -22.34 -11.33 -1.09
C LEU A 276 -22.31 -12.03 -2.46
N GLU A 277 -22.07 -11.28 -3.54
CA GLU A 277 -22.05 -11.80 -4.91
C GLU A 277 -20.70 -12.42 -5.30
N THR A 278 -19.59 -11.94 -4.72
CA THR A 278 -18.22 -12.39 -5.03
C THR A 278 -17.56 -13.12 -3.86
N HIS A 279 -17.26 -12.44 -2.77
CA HIS A 279 -16.46 -12.93 -1.64
C HIS A 279 -17.05 -14.21 -1.04
N PHE A 280 -18.38 -14.28 -0.90
CA PHE A 280 -19.10 -15.39 -0.27
C PHE A 280 -19.81 -16.33 -1.24
N ASN A 281 -19.54 -16.21 -2.55
CA ASN A 281 -20.21 -17.05 -3.54
C ASN A 281 -19.62 -18.46 -3.57
N LEU A 282 -20.40 -19.45 -3.11
CA LEU A 282 -19.98 -20.86 -3.06
C LEU A 282 -20.07 -21.59 -4.40
N GLU A 283 -20.75 -21.01 -5.41
CA GLU A 283 -21.07 -21.70 -6.66
C GLU A 283 -20.16 -21.28 -7.81
N LYS A 284 -19.80 -19.97 -7.89
CA LYS A 284 -19.06 -19.41 -9.01
C LYS A 284 -17.55 -19.62 -8.83
N ASP A 285 -16.90 -20.06 -9.89
CA ASP A 285 -15.45 -20.03 -10.04
C ASP A 285 -15.08 -18.78 -10.85
N PHE A 286 -14.55 -17.78 -10.17
CA PHE A 286 -14.19 -16.50 -10.80
C PHE A 286 -12.92 -16.62 -11.63
N ARG A 287 -11.99 -17.52 -11.22
CA ARG A 287 -10.71 -17.72 -11.88
C ARG A 287 -10.80 -18.54 -13.17
N ALA A 288 -11.89 -19.27 -13.38
CA ALA A 288 -12.05 -20.14 -14.56
C ALA A 288 -11.80 -19.44 -15.90
N VAL A 289 -11.97 -18.12 -15.99
CA VAL A 289 -11.72 -17.33 -17.21
C VAL A 289 -10.24 -17.26 -17.57
N LEU A 290 -9.33 -17.39 -16.60
CA LEU A 290 -7.87 -17.37 -16.83
C LEU A 290 -7.40 -18.69 -17.46
N GLY A 291 -8.06 -19.81 -17.12
CA GLY A 291 -7.73 -21.13 -17.66
C GLY A 291 -6.46 -21.75 -17.09
N ASP A 292 -5.88 -21.16 -16.05
CA ASP A 292 -4.72 -21.67 -15.32
C ASP A 292 -5.11 -22.58 -14.16
N ASP A 293 -4.12 -23.30 -13.61
CA ASP A 293 -4.25 -24.06 -12.36
C ASP A 293 -3.66 -23.27 -11.18
N PRO A 294 -4.48 -22.77 -10.25
CA PRO A 294 -3.98 -22.00 -9.10
C PRO A 294 -3.18 -22.83 -8.08
N ASP A 295 -3.28 -24.15 -8.14
CA ASP A 295 -2.51 -25.10 -7.31
C ASP A 295 -1.20 -25.57 -8.00
N ASP A 296 -0.85 -25.02 -9.20
CA ASP A 296 0.41 -25.32 -9.90
C ASP A 296 1.22 -24.03 -10.15
N ILE A 297 2.29 -23.83 -9.37
CA ILE A 297 3.19 -22.67 -9.51
C ILE A 297 3.97 -22.66 -10.84
N THR A 298 4.06 -23.79 -11.56
CA THR A 298 4.77 -23.92 -12.83
C THR A 298 3.91 -23.56 -14.03
N ASP A 299 2.62 -23.44 -13.85
CA ASP A 299 1.67 -22.95 -14.86
C ASP A 299 1.67 -21.42 -14.86
N THR A 300 2.55 -20.82 -15.67
CA THR A 300 2.80 -19.37 -15.70
C THR A 300 2.24 -18.66 -16.92
N ASN A 301 1.60 -19.38 -17.86
CA ASN A 301 1.11 -18.83 -19.13
C ASN A 301 -0.33 -18.32 -19.01
N TYR A 302 -0.56 -17.26 -18.23
CA TYR A 302 -1.87 -16.63 -18.02
C TYR A 302 -1.73 -15.13 -17.74
N GLY A 303 -2.86 -14.43 -17.74
CA GLY A 303 -2.88 -12.99 -17.55
C GLY A 303 -2.78 -12.23 -18.89
N ASN A 304 -2.57 -10.92 -18.80
CA ASN A 304 -2.41 -10.02 -19.94
C ASN A 304 -1.66 -8.74 -19.55
N ASN A 305 -1.47 -7.83 -20.50
CA ASN A 305 -0.80 -6.54 -20.28
C ASN A 305 -1.74 -5.37 -19.94
N ASP A 306 -3.01 -5.64 -19.67
CA ASP A 306 -4.00 -4.62 -19.25
C ASP A 306 -3.88 -4.35 -17.75
N VAL A 307 -2.90 -3.53 -17.38
CA VAL A 307 -2.50 -3.31 -15.99
C VAL A 307 -3.42 -2.39 -15.19
N ASP A 308 -4.36 -1.71 -15.85
CA ASP A 308 -5.42 -0.93 -15.19
C ASP A 308 -6.74 -1.72 -15.05
N GLY A 309 -6.77 -2.95 -15.59
CA GLY A 309 -7.87 -3.89 -15.42
C GLY A 309 -9.05 -3.68 -16.38
N PRO A 310 -9.99 -4.63 -16.41
CA PRO A 310 -11.04 -4.68 -17.44
C PRO A 310 -12.21 -3.71 -17.21
N ASP A 311 -12.33 -3.08 -16.04
CA ASP A 311 -13.43 -2.15 -15.76
C ASP A 311 -13.24 -0.83 -16.52
N PRO A 312 -14.16 -0.44 -17.43
CA PRO A 312 -14.06 0.82 -18.16
C PRO A 312 -14.08 2.08 -17.26
N LYS A 313 -14.52 1.96 -16.02
CA LYS A 313 -14.47 3.02 -15.00
C LYS A 313 -13.22 2.93 -14.14
N LYS A 314 -12.44 1.86 -14.31
CA LYS A 314 -11.22 1.59 -13.54
C LYS A 314 -11.43 1.57 -12.02
N GLU A 315 -12.65 1.24 -11.56
CA GLU A 315 -12.97 1.16 -10.12
C GLU A 315 -12.16 0.07 -9.43
N ASP A 316 -11.87 -1.01 -10.15
CA ASP A 316 -11.00 -2.11 -9.71
C ASP A 316 -9.54 -1.66 -9.52
N ALA A 317 -9.05 -0.68 -10.29
CA ALA A 317 -7.71 -0.12 -10.14
C ALA A 317 -7.60 1.00 -9.09
N LYS A 318 -8.69 1.33 -8.38
CA LYS A 318 -8.73 2.48 -7.46
C LYS A 318 -7.68 2.38 -6.35
N HIS A 319 -7.56 1.22 -5.72
CA HIS A 319 -6.64 1.03 -4.61
C HIS A 319 -5.18 1.16 -5.05
N GLY A 320 -4.75 0.47 -6.09
CA GLY A 320 -3.38 0.56 -6.60
C GLY A 320 -3.02 1.94 -7.17
N THR A 321 -3.98 2.64 -7.81
CA THR A 321 -3.81 4.03 -8.26
C THR A 321 -3.54 4.95 -7.06
N HIS A 322 -4.26 4.75 -5.94
CA HIS A 322 -4.06 5.52 -4.72
C HIS A 322 -2.70 5.25 -4.08
N VAL A 323 -2.29 3.99 -4.01
CA VAL A 323 -0.99 3.53 -3.53
C VAL A 323 0.16 4.13 -4.36
N ALA A 324 0.07 4.08 -5.69
CA ALA A 324 1.07 4.65 -6.60
C ALA A 324 1.25 6.16 -6.40
N GLY A 325 0.15 6.90 -6.21
CA GLY A 325 0.19 8.34 -5.94
C GLY A 325 0.93 8.69 -4.67
N ILE A 326 0.72 7.93 -3.59
CA ILE A 326 1.46 8.13 -2.33
C ILE A 326 2.97 7.97 -2.55
N ILE A 327 3.39 6.95 -3.31
CA ILE A 327 4.81 6.72 -3.60
C ILE A 327 5.38 7.85 -4.45
N ALA A 328 4.74 8.16 -5.59
CA ALA A 328 5.40 8.82 -6.71
C ALA A 328 4.56 9.82 -7.51
N ALA A 329 3.37 10.24 -7.07
CA ALA A 329 2.65 11.31 -7.79
C ALA A 329 3.61 12.46 -8.11
N GLN A 330 3.56 12.95 -9.37
CA GLN A 330 4.58 13.84 -9.92
C GLN A 330 4.70 15.13 -9.12
N ARG A 331 5.85 15.32 -8.47
CA ARG A 331 6.07 16.46 -7.57
C ARG A 331 6.20 17.78 -8.33
N ASN A 332 5.59 18.84 -7.75
CA ASN A 332 5.72 20.22 -8.22
C ASN A 332 5.23 20.47 -9.66
N ASN A 333 4.31 19.68 -10.16
CA ASN A 333 3.69 19.86 -11.48
C ASN A 333 2.50 20.84 -11.45
N GLY A 334 2.08 21.31 -10.28
CA GLY A 334 0.99 22.27 -10.09
C GLY A 334 -0.42 21.67 -10.10
N ILE A 335 -0.55 20.36 -10.10
CA ILE A 335 -1.82 19.62 -10.03
C ILE A 335 -1.80 18.64 -8.86
N GLY A 336 -2.97 18.16 -8.46
CA GLY A 336 -3.18 17.05 -7.55
C GLY A 336 -2.39 17.10 -6.25
N MET A 337 -1.39 16.25 -6.17
CA MET A 337 -0.60 16.04 -4.97
C MET A 337 0.90 15.86 -5.27
N ASN A 338 1.70 15.70 -4.22
CA ASN A 338 3.09 15.29 -4.36
C ASN A 338 3.27 13.90 -3.74
N GLY A 339 3.82 12.96 -4.46
CA GLY A 339 4.30 11.70 -3.91
C GLY A 339 5.46 11.89 -2.94
N VAL A 340 5.82 10.87 -2.17
CA VAL A 340 6.99 10.92 -1.27
C VAL A 340 8.29 11.01 -2.05
N ALA A 341 8.42 10.23 -3.11
CA ALA A 341 9.64 10.13 -3.92
C ALA A 341 9.57 10.95 -5.22
N ASN A 342 10.74 11.32 -5.76
CA ASN A 342 10.85 12.15 -6.97
C ASN A 342 11.66 11.50 -8.11
N ASN A 343 12.50 10.53 -7.84
CA ASN A 343 13.31 9.84 -8.85
C ASN A 343 12.93 8.37 -8.90
N VAL A 344 11.66 8.11 -9.20
CA VAL A 344 11.12 6.75 -9.22
C VAL A 344 10.29 6.52 -10.46
N GLU A 345 10.26 5.26 -10.88
CA GLU A 345 9.34 4.74 -11.87
C GLU A 345 8.51 3.64 -11.25
N ILE A 346 7.19 3.70 -11.44
CA ILE A 346 6.23 2.73 -10.93
C ILE A 346 6.03 1.62 -11.95
N MET A 347 6.43 0.41 -11.58
CA MET A 347 6.10 -0.81 -12.31
C MET A 347 4.77 -1.35 -11.79
N VAL A 348 3.80 -1.54 -12.67
CA VAL A 348 2.45 -1.96 -12.30
C VAL A 348 2.35 -3.47 -12.35
N VAL A 349 1.97 -4.09 -11.23
CA VAL A 349 1.76 -5.54 -11.17
C VAL A 349 0.38 -5.80 -10.57
N ARG A 350 -0.60 -6.10 -11.44
CA ARG A 350 -1.97 -6.35 -11.02
C ARG A 350 -2.12 -7.82 -10.61
N ALA A 351 -2.27 -8.07 -9.30
CA ALA A 351 -2.34 -9.42 -8.73
C ALA A 351 -3.33 -9.54 -7.55
N VAL A 352 -4.01 -8.44 -7.19
CA VAL A 352 -4.92 -8.38 -6.02
C VAL A 352 -6.35 -8.09 -6.51
N PRO A 353 -7.25 -9.07 -6.47
CA PRO A 353 -8.65 -8.89 -6.84
C PRO A 353 -9.47 -8.23 -5.71
N ASP A 354 -10.73 -7.89 -5.97
CA ASP A 354 -11.72 -7.63 -4.92
C ASP A 354 -12.13 -8.96 -4.27
N GLY A 355 -11.39 -9.36 -3.24
CA GLY A 355 -11.38 -10.65 -2.56
C GLY A 355 -9.97 -11.01 -2.12
N ASP A 356 -9.72 -12.27 -1.72
CA ASP A 356 -8.38 -12.70 -1.34
C ASP A 356 -7.53 -13.07 -2.58
N GLU A 357 -6.31 -12.56 -2.60
CA GLU A 357 -5.30 -12.87 -3.62
C GLU A 357 -4.88 -14.36 -3.57
N TYR A 358 -4.37 -14.87 -4.70
CA TYR A 358 -3.78 -16.21 -4.76
C TYR A 358 -2.28 -16.18 -4.44
N ASP A 359 -1.81 -17.14 -3.64
CA ASP A 359 -0.38 -17.27 -3.32
C ASP A 359 0.49 -17.41 -4.56
N LYS A 360 -0.03 -18.11 -5.59
CA LYS A 360 0.60 -18.24 -6.91
C LYS A 360 0.86 -16.89 -7.57
N ASP A 361 -0.18 -16.05 -7.67
CA ASP A 361 -0.09 -14.75 -8.31
C ASP A 361 0.90 -13.84 -7.57
N ILE A 362 0.86 -13.84 -6.24
CA ILE A 362 1.77 -13.03 -5.42
C ILE A 362 3.23 -13.51 -5.54
N ALA A 363 3.47 -14.82 -5.53
CA ALA A 363 4.81 -15.36 -5.70
C ALA A 363 5.40 -15.03 -7.09
N LEU A 364 4.59 -15.12 -8.15
CA LEU A 364 5.00 -14.78 -9.51
C LEU A 364 5.15 -13.27 -9.68
N ALA A 365 4.26 -12.46 -9.10
CA ALA A 365 4.32 -11.00 -9.12
C ALA A 365 5.61 -10.46 -8.47
N ILE A 366 6.01 -11.02 -7.32
CA ILE A 366 7.28 -10.66 -6.66
C ILE A 366 8.46 -11.00 -7.58
N ARG A 367 8.48 -12.19 -8.17
CA ARG A 367 9.56 -12.60 -9.09
C ARG A 367 9.61 -11.72 -10.33
N TYR A 368 8.45 -11.46 -10.96
CA TYR A 368 8.33 -10.56 -12.10
C TYR A 368 8.93 -9.17 -11.78
N ALA A 369 8.55 -8.57 -10.67
CA ALA A 369 9.06 -7.25 -10.28
C ALA A 369 10.59 -7.26 -10.05
N VAL A 370 11.12 -8.32 -9.43
CA VAL A 370 12.57 -8.50 -9.21
C VAL A 370 13.32 -8.64 -10.53
N ASP A 371 12.83 -9.50 -11.44
CA ASP A 371 13.48 -9.80 -12.71
C ASP A 371 13.51 -8.58 -13.63
N ASN A 372 12.49 -7.71 -13.54
CA ASN A 372 12.40 -6.44 -14.26
C ASN A 372 13.03 -5.25 -13.52
N GLY A 373 13.87 -5.52 -12.52
CA GLY A 373 14.81 -4.54 -11.93
C GLY A 373 14.25 -3.67 -10.80
N ALA A 374 13.07 -3.99 -10.24
CA ALA A 374 12.58 -3.30 -9.05
C ALA A 374 13.61 -3.34 -7.92
N LYS A 375 13.73 -2.25 -7.16
CA LYS A 375 14.58 -2.15 -5.96
C LYS A 375 13.77 -2.06 -4.67
N VAL A 376 12.50 -1.70 -4.80
CA VAL A 376 11.50 -1.71 -3.75
C VAL A 376 10.24 -2.32 -4.34
N ILE A 377 9.56 -3.17 -3.57
CA ILE A 377 8.24 -3.71 -3.91
C ILE A 377 7.29 -3.28 -2.80
N ASN A 378 6.13 -2.73 -3.17
CA ASN A 378 5.05 -2.41 -2.24
C ASN A 378 3.97 -3.48 -2.31
N THR A 379 3.56 -4.01 -1.14
CA THR A 379 2.47 -4.97 -0.98
C THR A 379 1.46 -4.42 0.02
N SER A 380 0.38 -3.82 -0.50
CA SER A 380 -0.67 -3.18 0.29
C SER A 380 -1.92 -4.05 0.43
N PHE A 381 -1.74 -5.32 0.72
CA PHE A 381 -2.81 -6.33 0.84
C PHE A 381 -2.45 -7.37 1.90
N GLY A 382 -3.38 -8.26 2.19
CA GLY A 382 -3.11 -9.42 3.05
C GLY A 382 -4.36 -10.24 3.36
N LYS A 383 -4.14 -11.50 3.74
CA LYS A 383 -5.17 -12.48 4.07
C LYS A 383 -4.75 -13.35 5.26
N TYR A 384 -5.73 -14.02 5.88
CA TYR A 384 -5.53 -14.86 7.08
C TYR A 384 -5.36 -16.34 6.79
N TYR A 385 -5.47 -16.73 5.53
CA TYR A 385 -5.31 -18.11 5.06
C TYR A 385 -4.40 -18.11 3.85
N SER A 386 -3.46 -19.04 3.81
CA SER A 386 -2.57 -19.23 2.67
C SER A 386 -2.41 -20.72 2.44
N PRO A 387 -2.91 -21.27 1.33
CA PRO A 387 -2.75 -22.68 0.98
C PRO A 387 -1.32 -23.06 0.61
N HIS A 388 -0.55 -22.12 0.05
CA HIS A 388 0.80 -22.33 -0.45
C HIS A 388 1.77 -21.24 0.03
N PRO A 389 1.90 -21.00 1.36
CA PRO A 389 2.73 -19.92 1.88
C PRO A 389 4.20 -20.07 1.50
N GLU A 390 4.68 -21.30 1.28
CA GLU A 390 6.04 -21.61 0.86
C GLU A 390 6.41 -20.97 -0.48
N TRP A 391 5.48 -20.81 -1.42
CA TRP A 391 5.76 -20.16 -2.71
C TRP A 391 6.05 -18.68 -2.52
N VAL A 392 5.29 -18.03 -1.65
CA VAL A 392 5.48 -16.61 -1.33
C VAL A 392 6.76 -16.41 -0.51
N TRP A 393 7.05 -17.27 0.46
CA TRP A 393 8.32 -17.21 1.20
C TRP A 393 9.55 -17.42 0.30
N ASP A 394 9.47 -18.30 -0.69
CA ASP A 394 10.55 -18.51 -1.65
C ASP A 394 10.71 -17.30 -2.59
N ALA A 395 9.61 -16.62 -2.95
CA ALA A 395 9.67 -15.38 -3.70
C ALA A 395 10.25 -14.22 -2.86
N ILE A 396 9.93 -14.12 -1.56
CA ILE A 396 10.51 -13.15 -0.63
C ILE A 396 12.02 -13.39 -0.49
N LYS A 397 12.47 -14.63 -0.35
CA LYS A 397 13.92 -14.96 -0.33
C LYS A 397 14.60 -14.57 -1.64
N TYR A 398 13.94 -14.86 -2.77
CA TYR A 398 14.44 -14.48 -4.09
C TYR A 398 14.62 -12.97 -4.22
N ALA A 399 13.65 -12.17 -3.73
CA ALA A 399 13.77 -10.72 -3.68
C ALA A 399 14.97 -10.27 -2.82
N ALA A 400 15.17 -10.88 -1.66
CA ALA A 400 16.31 -10.59 -0.79
C ALA A 400 17.66 -10.93 -1.42
N GLU A 401 17.78 -12.06 -2.10
CA GLU A 401 18.98 -12.50 -2.82
C GLU A 401 19.33 -11.57 -4.00
N ASN A 402 18.32 -10.88 -4.57
CA ASN A 402 18.48 -9.90 -5.64
C ASN A 402 18.50 -8.44 -5.15
N ASP A 403 18.72 -8.22 -3.86
CA ASP A 403 18.83 -6.90 -3.25
C ASP A 403 17.57 -6.03 -3.43
N VAL A 404 16.40 -6.60 -3.25
CA VAL A 404 15.09 -5.94 -3.32
C VAL A 404 14.45 -5.90 -1.94
N LEU A 405 13.94 -4.73 -1.54
CA LEU A 405 13.18 -4.53 -0.31
C LEU A 405 11.68 -4.69 -0.58
N ILE A 406 11.00 -5.52 0.20
CA ILE A 406 9.53 -5.60 0.20
C ILE A 406 8.99 -4.81 1.38
N VAL A 407 8.04 -3.90 1.12
CA VAL A 407 7.35 -3.08 2.12
C VAL A 407 5.88 -3.51 2.17
N ASN A 408 5.49 -4.13 3.28
CA ASN A 408 4.21 -4.77 3.45
C ASN A 408 3.29 -4.04 4.43
N ALA A 409 1.98 -4.03 4.17
CA ALA A 409 0.97 -3.51 5.08
C ALA A 409 0.66 -4.51 6.21
N ALA A 410 0.51 -4.00 7.44
CA ALA A 410 0.26 -4.86 8.61
C ALA A 410 -1.18 -5.43 8.71
N GLY A 411 -2.16 -4.82 8.02
CA GLY A 411 -3.59 -5.16 8.14
C GLY A 411 -4.37 -4.21 9.04
N ASN A 412 -5.72 -4.30 8.99
CA ASN A 412 -6.63 -3.25 9.47
C ASN A 412 -7.69 -3.76 10.48
N GLU A 413 -7.40 -4.79 11.26
CA GLU A 413 -8.34 -5.41 12.18
C GLU A 413 -8.07 -5.07 13.65
N GLY A 414 -7.03 -4.26 13.91
CA GLY A 414 -6.62 -3.91 15.26
C GLY A 414 -6.01 -5.07 16.05
N PHE A 415 -5.47 -6.06 15.37
CA PHE A 415 -4.93 -7.28 15.97
C PHE A 415 -3.47 -7.13 16.39
N ASN A 416 -3.11 -7.91 17.42
CA ASN A 416 -1.71 -8.16 17.76
C ASN A 416 -1.16 -9.31 16.93
N LEU A 417 -0.28 -9.00 15.96
CA LEU A 417 0.29 -9.97 15.03
C LEU A 417 1.33 -10.91 15.68
N ASP A 418 1.74 -10.66 16.91
CA ASP A 418 2.61 -11.60 17.64
C ASP A 418 1.87 -12.91 18.00
N GLY A 419 0.54 -12.93 17.88
CA GLY A 419 -0.32 -14.10 18.11
C GLY A 419 -1.19 -14.51 16.93
N ILE A 420 -1.20 -13.75 15.84
CA ILE A 420 -2.05 -13.97 14.66
C ILE A 420 -1.20 -13.86 13.41
N GLN A 421 -1.24 -14.89 12.54
CA GLN A 421 -0.57 -14.83 11.24
C GLN A 421 -1.44 -14.11 10.21
N VAL A 422 -0.81 -13.20 9.47
CA VAL A 422 -1.33 -12.55 8.25
C VAL A 422 -0.33 -12.82 7.14
N TYR A 423 -0.79 -13.07 5.94
CA TYR A 423 0.03 -13.32 4.75
C TYR A 423 -0.16 -12.18 3.74
N PRO A 424 0.92 -11.75 3.02
CA PRO A 424 2.28 -12.27 3.12
C PRO A 424 2.97 -11.87 4.43
N ASN A 425 3.91 -12.70 4.86
CA ASN A 425 4.81 -12.43 5.97
C ASN A 425 6.17 -13.09 5.72
N ASP A 426 7.15 -12.73 6.53
CA ASP A 426 8.51 -13.27 6.42
C ASP A 426 8.85 -14.30 7.50
N GLN A 427 7.85 -14.89 8.16
CA GLN A 427 8.04 -15.91 9.18
C GLN A 427 7.32 -17.21 8.82
N THR A 428 8.02 -18.33 8.91
CA THR A 428 7.38 -19.63 8.73
C THR A 428 6.64 -20.07 9.99
N THR A 429 5.58 -20.86 9.83
CA THR A 429 4.78 -21.39 10.94
C THR A 429 5.58 -22.13 12.02
N ASP A 430 6.66 -22.79 11.61
CA ASP A 430 7.49 -23.64 12.48
C ASP A 430 8.73 -22.93 13.02
N ASN A 431 9.05 -21.75 12.49
CA ASN A 431 10.22 -20.97 12.87
C ASN A 431 9.90 -19.47 12.89
N PRO A 432 9.92 -18.81 14.06
CA PRO A 432 9.68 -17.37 14.16
C PRO A 432 10.84 -16.51 13.62
N THR A 433 11.88 -17.12 13.05
CA THR A 433 12.97 -16.38 12.40
C THR A 433 12.52 -15.90 11.02
N GLU A 434 12.73 -14.62 10.73
CA GLU A 434 12.48 -14.03 9.41
C GLU A 434 13.20 -14.83 8.30
N VAL A 435 12.50 -15.12 7.20
CA VAL A 435 13.06 -15.84 6.05
C VAL A 435 13.99 -14.96 5.21
N ALA A 436 13.85 -13.63 5.37
CA ALA A 436 14.63 -12.62 4.67
C ALA A 436 14.83 -11.38 5.57
N ASP A 437 15.95 -10.69 5.39
CA ASP A 437 16.28 -9.46 6.12
C ASP A 437 15.98 -8.17 5.32
N SER A 438 15.19 -8.30 4.25
CA SER A 438 14.71 -7.22 3.38
C SER A 438 13.19 -7.23 3.17
N PHE A 439 12.44 -7.69 4.17
CA PHE A 439 10.98 -7.56 4.24
C PHE A 439 10.63 -6.70 5.46
N ILE A 440 9.76 -5.71 5.30
CA ILE A 440 9.39 -4.79 6.38
C ILE A 440 7.86 -4.62 6.45
N THR A 441 7.27 -4.85 7.62
CA THR A 441 5.82 -4.73 7.86
C THR A 441 5.48 -3.41 8.55
N ILE A 442 4.51 -2.66 8.01
CA ILE A 442 4.21 -1.28 8.37
C ILE A 442 2.80 -1.14 8.94
N GLY A 443 2.71 -0.67 10.19
CA GLY A 443 1.48 -0.22 10.83
C GLY A 443 1.11 1.22 10.47
N ALA A 444 -0.14 1.61 10.77
CA ALA A 444 -0.71 2.90 10.38
C ALA A 444 -0.74 3.91 11.53
N LEU A 445 -0.26 5.13 11.28
CA LEU A 445 -0.39 6.29 12.14
C LEU A 445 -1.61 7.14 11.78
N ASN A 446 -2.13 7.82 12.80
CA ASN A 446 -3.08 8.90 12.69
C ASN A 446 -2.34 10.26 12.62
N TYR A 447 -3.03 11.28 12.11
CA TYR A 447 -2.54 12.67 12.04
C TYR A 447 -2.49 13.39 13.39
N SER A 448 -2.96 12.76 14.47
CA SER A 448 -2.95 13.30 15.84
C SER A 448 -1.83 12.66 16.65
N TYR A 449 -0.94 13.48 17.22
CA TYR A 449 0.08 13.01 18.17
C TYR A 449 -0.52 12.91 19.58
N GLY A 450 -0.28 11.82 20.28
CA GLY A 450 -0.82 11.56 21.62
C GLY A 450 -1.42 10.15 21.74
N SER A 451 -2.46 9.97 22.53
CA SER A 451 -3.14 8.66 22.71
C SER A 451 -3.70 8.07 21.43
N ASP A 452 -4.06 8.92 20.49
CA ASP A 452 -4.67 8.55 19.22
C ASP A 452 -3.64 8.46 18.07
N LEU A 453 -2.35 8.41 18.38
CA LEU A 453 -1.28 8.38 17.39
C LEU A 453 -1.34 7.16 16.48
N VAL A 454 -1.75 6.01 17.01
CA VAL A 454 -1.96 4.78 16.23
C VAL A 454 -3.38 4.78 15.67
N ALA A 455 -3.53 4.42 14.41
CA ALA A 455 -4.84 4.26 13.80
C ALA A 455 -5.63 3.16 14.53
N ASN A 456 -6.90 3.41 14.82
CA ASN A 456 -7.75 2.49 15.59
C ASN A 456 -7.93 1.11 14.95
N PHE A 457 -7.75 1.02 13.64
CA PHE A 457 -7.83 -0.21 12.87
C PHE A 457 -6.45 -0.91 12.72
N SER A 458 -5.33 -0.21 12.94
CA SER A 458 -4.01 -0.74 12.62
C SER A 458 -3.69 -2.00 13.41
N ASN A 459 -3.26 -3.04 12.71
CA ASN A 459 -2.58 -4.14 13.35
C ASN A 459 -1.24 -3.65 13.94
N TYR A 460 -0.78 -4.31 15.00
CA TYR A 460 0.42 -4.00 15.75
C TYR A 460 1.10 -5.28 16.24
N GLY A 461 2.32 -5.19 16.74
CA GLY A 461 3.03 -6.35 17.29
C GLY A 461 4.52 -6.05 17.49
N ASN A 462 5.06 -6.37 18.64
CA ASN A 462 6.45 -6.10 18.99
C ASN A 462 7.46 -6.91 18.14
N ALA A 463 7.06 -8.09 17.66
CA ALA A 463 7.88 -8.95 16.82
C ALA A 463 7.55 -8.83 15.33
N ASN A 464 6.26 -8.70 14.97
CA ASN A 464 5.77 -8.90 13.61
C ASN A 464 5.29 -7.62 12.91
N VAL A 465 5.39 -6.45 13.56
CA VAL A 465 5.28 -5.14 12.92
C VAL A 465 6.60 -4.41 13.12
N ASP A 466 7.24 -3.96 12.05
CA ASP A 466 8.58 -3.38 12.14
C ASP A 466 8.57 -1.89 12.51
N ALA A 467 7.69 -1.10 11.87
CA ALA A 467 7.59 0.34 12.07
C ALA A 467 6.20 0.86 11.72
N PHE A 468 5.96 2.14 11.93
CA PHE A 468 4.70 2.80 11.61
C PHE A 468 4.89 3.95 10.61
N GLY A 469 3.91 4.11 9.69
CA GLY A 469 3.83 5.21 8.73
C GLY A 469 2.44 5.85 8.69
N PRO A 470 2.28 7.02 8.04
CA PRO A 470 0.99 7.71 7.90
C PRO A 470 -0.07 6.86 7.18
N GLY A 471 -1.24 6.59 7.83
CA GLY A 471 -2.26 5.70 7.25
C GLY A 471 -3.71 6.17 7.40
N VAL A 472 -3.99 7.25 8.13
CA VAL A 472 -5.36 7.75 8.32
C VAL A 472 -5.62 8.99 7.48
N LYS A 473 -6.73 8.98 6.73
CA LYS A 473 -7.17 10.13 5.91
C LYS A 473 -6.05 10.61 4.97
N ILE A 474 -5.54 9.72 4.15
CA ILE A 474 -4.46 9.97 3.19
C ILE A 474 -5.05 10.42 1.86
N TRP A 475 -4.69 11.62 1.42
CA TRP A 475 -5.06 12.17 0.12
C TRP A 475 -4.16 11.62 -0.96
N SER A 476 -4.73 11.00 -2.02
CA SER A 476 -3.96 10.51 -3.16
C SER A 476 -4.79 10.40 -4.43
N THR A 477 -4.13 10.04 -5.53
CA THR A 477 -4.69 9.82 -6.85
C THR A 477 -5.71 8.67 -6.83
N THR A 478 -6.79 8.85 -7.58
CA THR A 478 -7.79 7.80 -7.88
C THR A 478 -8.13 7.86 -9.37
N PRO A 479 -8.66 6.77 -9.98
CA PRO A 479 -8.86 6.70 -11.41
C PRO A 479 -9.61 7.89 -12.01
N LEU A 480 -9.42 8.09 -13.32
CA LEU A 480 -10.05 9.15 -14.11
C LEU A 480 -9.68 10.57 -13.65
N ASN A 481 -8.41 10.77 -13.31
CA ASN A 481 -7.85 12.06 -12.85
C ASN A 481 -8.55 12.61 -11.60
N SER A 482 -8.98 11.72 -10.73
CA SER A 482 -9.61 12.08 -9.45
C SER A 482 -8.65 11.92 -8.28
N TYR A 483 -9.04 12.46 -7.13
CA TYR A 483 -8.26 12.40 -5.89
C TYR A 483 -9.21 12.20 -4.71
N GLU A 484 -8.89 11.28 -3.82
CA GLU A 484 -9.71 10.98 -2.66
C GLU A 484 -8.89 10.74 -1.39
N TYR A 485 -9.56 10.82 -0.24
CA TYR A 485 -9.00 10.36 1.03
C TYR A 485 -9.31 8.88 1.23
N LEU A 486 -8.27 8.06 1.35
CA LEU A 486 -8.40 6.69 1.84
C LEU A 486 -7.64 6.51 3.15
N GLN A 487 -7.88 5.39 3.82
CA GLN A 487 -7.17 5.03 5.05
C GLN A 487 -6.92 3.53 5.13
N GLY A 488 -5.84 3.17 5.81
CA GLY A 488 -5.42 1.78 5.96
C GLY A 488 -3.91 1.69 6.16
N THR A 489 -3.45 0.55 6.63
CA THR A 489 -2.03 0.18 6.54
C THR A 489 -1.57 0.10 5.09
N SER A 490 -2.51 -0.10 4.15
CA SER A 490 -2.34 0.00 2.71
C SER A 490 -1.86 1.38 2.23
N MET A 491 -2.08 2.45 3.00
CA MET A 491 -1.58 3.81 2.72
C MET A 491 -0.28 4.09 3.47
N ALA A 492 -0.05 3.40 4.57
CA ALA A 492 1.19 3.51 5.34
C ALA A 492 2.38 2.82 4.65
N ALA A 493 2.17 1.64 4.09
CA ALA A 493 3.20 0.90 3.36
C ALA A 493 3.76 1.70 2.16
N PRO A 494 2.96 2.27 1.23
CA PRO A 494 3.49 3.05 0.12
C PRO A 494 4.18 4.35 0.56
N ALA A 495 3.75 4.97 1.65
CA ALA A 495 4.46 6.12 2.20
C ALA A 495 5.90 5.74 2.62
N VAL A 496 6.07 4.56 3.22
CA VAL A 496 7.39 4.00 3.59
C VAL A 496 8.15 3.49 2.37
N SER A 497 7.48 2.90 1.38
CA SER A 497 8.08 2.52 0.09
C SER A 497 8.70 3.72 -0.62
N GLY A 498 8.02 4.87 -0.58
CA GLY A 498 8.57 6.14 -1.07
C GLY A 498 9.83 6.58 -0.32
N VAL A 499 9.87 6.43 1.01
CA VAL A 499 11.09 6.70 1.81
C VAL A 499 12.21 5.74 1.44
N ALA A 500 11.92 4.45 1.28
CA ALA A 500 12.90 3.45 0.85
C ALA A 500 13.47 3.76 -0.54
N ALA A 501 12.61 4.11 -1.49
CA ALA A 501 13.01 4.49 -2.84
C ALA A 501 13.90 5.76 -2.84
N MET A 502 13.60 6.74 -1.98
CA MET A 502 14.45 7.92 -1.79
C MET A 502 15.83 7.57 -1.25
N ILE A 503 15.93 6.64 -0.29
CA ILE A 503 17.24 6.17 0.20
C ILE A 503 18.01 5.50 -0.94
N ARG A 504 17.39 4.58 -1.67
CA ARG A 504 18.00 3.87 -2.81
C ARG A 504 18.44 4.83 -3.92
N SER A 505 17.62 5.86 -4.21
CA SER A 505 17.90 6.86 -5.25
C SER A 505 19.13 7.71 -4.93
N TYR A 506 19.29 8.16 -3.70
CA TYR A 506 20.38 9.06 -3.31
C TYR A 506 21.61 8.33 -2.77
N TYR A 507 21.49 7.08 -2.39
CA TYR A 507 22.54 6.21 -1.86
C TYR A 507 22.46 4.80 -2.46
N PRO A 508 22.67 4.64 -3.77
CA PRO A 508 22.45 3.37 -4.50
C PRO A 508 23.40 2.23 -4.08
N SER A 509 24.45 2.54 -3.34
CA SER A 509 25.37 1.53 -2.79
C SER A 509 24.84 0.82 -1.54
N LEU A 510 23.76 1.33 -0.92
CA LEU A 510 23.16 0.71 0.24
C LEU A 510 22.28 -0.48 -0.18
N SER A 511 22.47 -1.64 0.44
CA SER A 511 21.66 -2.82 0.19
C SER A 511 20.23 -2.69 0.74
N ALA A 512 19.31 -3.53 0.24
CA ALA A 512 17.93 -3.63 0.73
C ALA A 512 17.87 -3.85 2.25
N LYS A 513 18.72 -4.74 2.79
CA LYS A 513 18.92 -4.95 4.22
C LYS A 513 19.31 -3.66 4.95
N GLN A 514 20.29 -2.92 4.44
CA GLN A 514 20.71 -1.66 5.05
C GLN A 514 19.61 -0.59 4.98
N VAL A 515 18.78 -0.61 3.92
CA VAL A 515 17.63 0.27 3.83
C VAL A 515 16.58 -0.08 4.90
N LYS A 516 16.25 -1.37 5.11
CA LYS A 516 15.41 -1.82 6.24
C LYS A 516 16.00 -1.34 7.59
N GLU A 517 17.28 -1.55 7.82
CA GLU A 517 17.96 -1.09 9.03
C GLU A 517 17.85 0.43 9.23
N ILE A 518 17.99 1.23 8.16
CA ILE A 518 17.83 2.68 8.22
C ILE A 518 16.40 3.06 8.57
N LEU A 519 15.39 2.49 7.89
CA LEU A 519 13.98 2.77 8.15
C LEU A 519 13.62 2.52 9.62
N MET A 520 14.08 1.41 10.18
CA MET A 520 13.81 1.04 11.56
C MET A 520 14.59 1.88 12.56
N ASN A 521 15.86 2.20 12.29
CA ASN A 521 16.73 2.83 13.28
C ASN A 521 16.67 4.36 13.28
N SER A 522 16.40 4.98 12.15
CA SER A 522 16.35 6.45 12.01
C SER A 522 15.00 7.08 12.38
N GLY A 523 13.96 6.27 12.53
CA GLY A 523 12.61 6.75 12.84
C GLY A 523 12.52 7.48 14.17
N LEU A 524 11.40 8.20 14.37
CA LEU A 524 11.11 8.92 15.61
C LEU A 524 10.57 7.97 16.67
N ALA A 525 11.25 7.87 17.80
CA ALA A 525 10.81 7.06 18.94
C ALA A 525 9.94 7.89 19.89
N SER A 526 8.88 7.30 20.43
CA SER A 526 8.01 7.91 21.43
C SER A 526 7.69 6.93 22.56
N LYS A 527 7.53 7.46 23.76
CA LYS A 527 7.03 6.73 24.95
C LYS A 527 5.57 7.07 25.25
N THR A 528 4.92 7.81 24.37
CA THR A 528 3.51 8.20 24.53
C THR A 528 2.65 6.94 24.65
N PRO A 529 1.78 6.85 25.68
CA PRO A 529 0.76 5.82 25.73
C PRO A 529 -0.22 5.98 24.59
N VAL A 530 -0.53 4.89 23.89
CA VAL A 530 -1.44 4.86 22.74
C VAL A 530 -2.56 3.86 22.95
N VAL A 531 -3.72 4.15 22.38
CA VAL A 531 -4.88 3.25 22.33
C VAL A 531 -4.68 2.29 21.16
N LEU A 532 -4.98 1.01 21.36
CA LEU A 532 -4.81 -0.06 20.38
C LEU A 532 -6.14 -0.68 19.99
N GLY A 533 -6.30 -1.05 18.72
CA GLY A 533 -7.52 -1.68 18.19
C GLY A 533 -8.79 -0.86 18.41
N GLY A 534 -8.68 0.45 18.63
CA GLY A 534 -9.81 1.33 18.91
C GLY A 534 -10.47 1.11 20.29
N ASP A 535 -9.90 0.27 21.15
CA ASP A 535 -10.42 0.02 22.50
C ASP A 535 -9.68 0.88 23.54
N PRO A 536 -10.33 1.90 24.14
CA PRO A 536 -9.70 2.76 25.15
C PRO A 536 -9.18 2.04 26.39
N SER A 537 -9.63 0.79 26.63
CA SER A 537 -9.14 -0.04 27.73
C SER A 537 -7.84 -0.78 27.38
N THR A 538 -7.51 -0.87 26.10
CA THR A 538 -6.30 -1.53 25.59
C THR A 538 -5.27 -0.47 25.21
N THR A 539 -4.28 -0.28 26.06
CA THR A 539 -3.23 0.74 25.87
C THR A 539 -1.84 0.15 26.11
N ASP A 540 -0.85 0.65 25.36
CA ASP A 540 0.58 0.37 25.61
C ASP A 540 1.40 1.62 25.24
N ASN A 541 2.69 1.64 25.59
CA ASN A 541 3.61 2.66 25.09
C ASN A 541 3.89 2.42 23.60
N PHE A 542 3.92 3.47 22.82
CA PHE A 542 4.21 3.39 21.38
C PHE A 542 5.51 2.62 21.07
N SER A 543 6.51 2.73 21.96
CA SER A 543 7.79 1.99 21.84
C SER A 543 7.66 0.47 21.92
N ASN A 544 6.52 -0.08 22.33
CA ASN A 544 6.34 -1.52 22.58
C ASN A 544 5.49 -2.21 21.49
N ILE A 545 4.93 -1.48 20.55
CA ILE A 545 3.92 -1.98 19.62
C ILE A 545 4.45 -2.26 18.21
N SER A 546 5.74 -2.10 18.02
CA SER A 546 6.48 -2.57 16.85
C SER A 546 7.92 -2.89 17.23
N LYS A 547 8.61 -3.63 16.38
CA LYS A 547 9.99 -4.08 16.56
C LYS A 547 10.97 -2.92 16.73
N SER A 548 10.79 -1.84 15.98
CA SER A 548 11.60 -0.63 16.12
C SER A 548 11.08 0.33 17.21
N GLY A 549 9.78 0.27 17.55
CA GLY A 549 9.12 1.25 18.39
C GLY A 549 9.13 2.66 17.81
N LYS A 550 9.11 2.80 16.45
CA LYS A 550 9.35 4.09 15.80
C LYS A 550 8.39 4.38 14.66
N MET A 551 8.19 5.68 14.44
CA MET A 551 7.55 6.26 13.25
C MET A 551 8.63 6.51 12.19
N VAL A 552 8.41 6.08 10.95
CA VAL A 552 9.36 6.31 9.85
C VAL A 552 9.53 7.81 9.58
N ASN A 553 10.76 8.23 9.28
CA ASN A 553 11.09 9.65 9.08
C ASN A 553 12.15 9.82 7.99
N LEU A 554 11.79 10.43 6.86
CA LEU A 554 12.67 10.60 5.70
C LEU A 554 13.88 11.48 6.02
N TYR A 555 13.69 12.56 6.79
CA TYR A 555 14.78 13.47 7.11
C TYR A 555 15.91 12.77 7.88
N ASN A 556 15.55 12.03 8.93
CA ASN A 556 16.51 11.25 9.71
C ASN A 556 17.10 10.09 8.89
N ALA A 557 16.28 9.46 8.04
CA ALA A 557 16.71 8.35 7.20
C ALA A 557 17.83 8.76 6.23
N LEU A 558 17.70 9.91 5.57
CA LEU A 558 18.74 10.43 4.68
C LEU A 558 20.03 10.82 5.42
N ILE A 559 19.93 11.33 6.65
CA ILE A 559 21.11 11.61 7.49
C ILE A 559 21.83 10.31 7.86
N MET A 560 21.09 9.26 8.21
CA MET A 560 21.65 7.95 8.54
C MET A 560 22.26 7.30 7.30
N ALA A 561 21.56 7.34 6.16
CA ALA A 561 22.04 6.81 4.89
C ALA A 561 23.36 7.46 4.45
N ASP A 562 23.49 8.79 4.58
CA ASP A 562 24.75 9.49 4.29
C ASP A 562 25.93 9.00 5.15
N LYS A 563 25.66 8.67 6.42
CA LYS A 563 26.70 8.14 7.32
C LYS A 563 27.07 6.68 6.99
N MET A 564 26.08 5.86 6.61
CA MET A 564 26.30 4.45 6.31
C MET A 564 26.92 4.20 4.94
N SER A 565 26.73 5.11 3.99
CA SER A 565 27.27 5.00 2.63
C SER A 565 28.74 5.43 2.48
N ARG A 566 29.34 5.98 3.55
CA ARG A 566 30.75 6.46 3.60
C ARG A 566 31.64 5.41 4.20
#